data_45b90beb1d41988defb9c5229be6d8a8
#
_entry.id   45b90beb1d41988defb9c5229be6d8a8
#
_cell.length_a   1.000
_cell.length_b   1.000
_cell.length_c   1.000
_cell.angle_alpha   90.00
_cell.angle_beta   90.00
_cell.angle_gamma   90.00
#
_symmetry.space_group_name_H-M   'P 1'
#
loop_
_entity.id
_entity.type
_entity.pdbx_description
1 polymer ?
#
loop_
_entity_poly.entity_id
_entity_poly.type
_entity_poly.pdbx_seq_one_letter_code
_entity_poly.pdbx_strand_id
1 'polypeptide(L)'
;MMAMNKKSKRRIVAMQRILVAGILLFSVSLSVILMFRDRLSLLLVSNVQTELLDITRQNSMYVDSKIAGIFSSMEYVARDLAWSRDGTARKVRYLTEVNNFTRVGAVDIYGRGLEGPDIKMTDFPGIKLSLRGERKVVYTKRTAFDNLNAMVFSVPIQMQGFIMGSVYGILDVNALKTMFNFSAFDGNDESFIIDAEGRMFVQPRRWELARYMDSYLAGWQQPDAAPELVSLYTKVRQNRYGVERIIMPDGTQYYLACRPLSSVSDLYVLDVIPAYVVQERITGVLNSVTIILGVMLLLLLGGYSYSEWRQLKSQEKIYDLAYSDALTGLGNLEKYKLNMLELVRKNQLKELAVIVVNIRGMKAINDFMGYKFGNTVLQLVADKLKAGCREGESSYRGNSDMFYLMWRGCDRGELERRLRELLDGITEVYAHKEGSRLYLTAGVYIVRLEDFVSEEEKRKQEIASAVEGQLNINAMPSASLMRRWSRR
;
A
#
# COMPACT_ATOMS: atom_id res chain seq x y z
N MET A 1 -25.25 36.95 19.28
CA MET A 1 -24.76 35.85 18.47
C MET A 1 -24.14 36.45 17.22
N MET A 2 -22.79 36.57 17.20
CA MET A 2 -22.01 37.30 16.23
C MET A 2 -22.29 36.82 14.79
N ALA A 3 -22.66 37.74 13.91
CA ALA A 3 -22.79 37.47 12.48
C ALA A 3 -21.45 37.12 11.89
N MET A 4 -21.21 35.83 11.74
CA MET A 4 -19.99 35.28 11.11
C MET A 4 -19.81 35.88 9.71
N ASN A 5 -18.67 36.55 9.49
CA ASN A 5 -18.30 37.19 8.22
C ASN A 5 -18.45 36.19 7.06
N LYS A 6 -19.04 36.59 5.94
CA LYS A 6 -19.32 35.76 4.74
C LYS A 6 -18.05 35.00 4.24
N LYS A 7 -16.87 35.57 4.49
CA LYS A 7 -15.54 35.00 4.20
C LYS A 7 -15.25 33.80 5.12
N SER A 8 -15.60 33.87 6.41
CA SER A 8 -15.45 32.81 7.39
C SER A 8 -16.38 31.63 7.10
N LYS A 9 -17.64 31.87 6.72
CA LYS A 9 -18.58 30.82 6.31
C LYS A 9 -18.09 30.03 5.09
N ARG A 10 -17.55 30.75 4.08
CA ARG A 10 -17.00 30.05 2.88
C ARG A 10 -15.81 29.15 3.23
N ARG A 11 -14.90 29.61 4.10
CA ARG A 11 -13.76 28.81 4.57
C ARG A 11 -14.22 27.54 5.33
N ILE A 12 -15.21 27.67 6.19
CA ILE A 12 -15.76 26.55 6.96
C ILE A 12 -16.39 25.51 6.03
N VAL A 13 -17.21 25.95 5.05
CA VAL A 13 -17.83 25.05 4.07
C VAL A 13 -16.78 24.36 3.20
N ALA A 14 -15.73 25.07 2.78
CA ALA A 14 -14.63 24.47 2.03
C ALA A 14 -13.88 23.44 2.89
N MET A 15 -13.55 23.76 4.14
CA MET A 15 -12.92 22.80 5.08
C MET A 15 -13.79 21.56 5.31
N GLN A 16 -15.10 21.72 5.46
CA GLN A 16 -16.02 20.59 5.60
C GLN A 16 -16.03 19.69 4.36
N ARG A 17 -16.03 20.29 3.15
CA ARG A 17 -15.94 19.51 1.90
C ARG A 17 -14.64 18.75 1.78
N ILE A 18 -13.50 19.36 2.14
CA ILE A 18 -12.19 18.72 2.17
C ILE A 18 -12.20 17.56 3.15
N LEU A 19 -12.74 17.76 4.34
CA LEU A 19 -12.83 16.72 5.38
C LEU A 19 -13.68 15.54 4.92
N VAL A 20 -14.88 15.80 4.38
CA VAL A 20 -15.79 14.74 3.89
C VAL A 20 -15.18 13.98 2.71
N ALA A 21 -14.61 14.69 1.74
CA ALA A 21 -13.91 14.06 0.61
C ALA A 21 -12.71 13.22 1.08
N GLY A 22 -11.93 13.73 2.04
CA GLY A 22 -10.82 13.03 2.66
C GLY A 22 -11.25 11.74 3.37
N ILE A 23 -12.31 11.78 4.17
CA ILE A 23 -12.87 10.61 4.87
C ILE A 23 -13.38 9.56 3.86
N LEU A 24 -14.10 9.98 2.82
CA LEU A 24 -14.58 9.10 1.77
C LEU A 24 -13.43 8.41 1.04
N LEU A 25 -12.43 9.17 0.63
CA LEU A 25 -11.25 8.65 -0.08
C LEU A 25 -10.44 7.70 0.81
N PHE A 26 -10.30 8.02 2.09
CA PHE A 26 -9.66 7.15 3.08
C PHE A 26 -10.42 5.85 3.28
N SER A 27 -11.75 5.89 3.45
CA SER A 27 -12.56 4.69 3.68
C SER A 27 -12.58 3.75 2.46
N VAL A 28 -12.69 4.29 1.25
CA VAL A 28 -12.59 3.51 0.01
C VAL A 28 -11.21 2.88 -0.14
N SER A 29 -10.15 3.67 0.06
CA SER A 29 -8.77 3.16 -0.04
C SER A 29 -8.48 2.10 1.01
N LEU A 30 -8.94 2.28 2.25
CA LEU A 30 -8.79 1.28 3.31
C LEU A 30 -9.51 -0.03 2.94
N SER A 31 -10.73 0.05 2.41
CA SER A 31 -11.47 -1.14 1.96
C SER A 31 -10.75 -1.88 0.82
N VAL A 32 -10.19 -1.15 -0.13
CA VAL A 32 -9.39 -1.72 -1.23
C VAL A 32 -8.12 -2.39 -0.69
N ILE A 33 -7.42 -1.75 0.24
CA ILE A 33 -6.21 -2.32 0.86
C ILE A 33 -6.53 -3.63 1.60
N LEU A 34 -7.60 -3.66 2.38
CA LEU A 34 -8.02 -4.87 3.11
C LEU A 34 -8.41 -5.99 2.14
N MET A 35 -9.22 -5.70 1.13
CA MET A 35 -9.59 -6.67 0.10
C MET A 35 -8.39 -7.21 -0.69
N PHE A 36 -7.43 -6.34 -1.01
CA PHE A 36 -6.20 -6.72 -1.70
C PHE A 36 -5.31 -7.60 -0.81
N ARG A 37 -5.21 -7.27 0.49
CA ARG A 37 -4.46 -8.05 1.47
C ARG A 37 -4.96 -9.50 1.55
N ASP A 38 -6.26 -9.72 1.62
CA ASP A 38 -6.85 -11.07 1.70
C ASP A 38 -6.56 -11.87 0.41
N ARG A 39 -6.74 -11.25 -0.76
CA ARG A 39 -6.40 -11.88 -2.04
C ARG A 39 -4.92 -12.21 -2.17
N LEU A 40 -4.06 -11.28 -1.77
CA LEU A 40 -2.62 -11.47 -1.81
C LEU A 40 -2.17 -12.58 -0.86
N SER A 41 -2.76 -12.67 0.34
CA SER A 41 -2.49 -13.75 1.30
C SER A 41 -2.77 -15.13 0.70
N LEU A 42 -3.92 -15.32 0.04
CA LEU A 42 -4.27 -16.58 -0.61
C LEU A 42 -3.28 -16.96 -1.72
N LEU A 43 -2.89 -15.98 -2.55
CA LEU A 43 -1.89 -16.19 -3.62
C LEU A 43 -0.52 -16.56 -3.06
N LEU A 44 -0.10 -15.89 -1.98
CA LEU A 44 1.20 -16.17 -1.35
C LEU A 44 1.22 -17.57 -0.72
N VAL A 45 0.14 -18.03 -0.07
CA VAL A 45 0.02 -19.41 0.44
C VAL A 45 0.13 -20.40 -0.70
N SER A 46 -0.59 -20.20 -1.81
CA SER A 46 -0.52 -21.07 -2.98
C SER A 46 0.89 -21.11 -3.59
N ASN A 47 1.58 -19.98 -3.65
CA ASN A 47 2.95 -19.92 -4.14
C ASN A 47 3.91 -20.73 -3.26
N VAL A 48 3.81 -20.59 -1.93
CA VAL A 48 4.64 -21.36 -0.99
C VAL A 48 4.38 -22.88 -1.12
N GLN A 49 3.13 -23.27 -1.30
CA GLN A 49 2.79 -24.67 -1.54
C GLN A 49 3.43 -25.19 -2.84
N THR A 50 3.43 -24.39 -3.90
CA THR A 50 4.09 -24.72 -5.16
C THR A 50 5.61 -24.81 -4.98
N GLU A 51 6.21 -23.86 -4.27
CA GLU A 51 7.65 -23.84 -3.94
C GLU A 51 8.05 -25.10 -3.15
N LEU A 52 7.25 -25.50 -2.16
CA LEU A 52 7.47 -26.71 -1.37
C LEU A 52 7.41 -27.97 -2.25
N LEU A 53 6.48 -28.03 -3.19
CA LEU A 53 6.39 -29.14 -4.16
C LEU A 53 7.61 -29.22 -5.07
N ASP A 54 8.10 -28.06 -5.54
CA ASP A 54 9.29 -28.01 -6.39
C ASP A 54 10.54 -28.46 -5.64
N ILE A 55 10.66 -28.10 -4.37
CA ILE A 55 11.73 -28.57 -3.50
C ILE A 55 11.64 -30.06 -3.30
N THR A 56 10.47 -30.59 -2.96
CA THR A 56 10.25 -32.03 -2.80
C THR A 56 10.58 -32.77 -4.09
N ARG A 57 10.28 -32.19 -5.25
CA ARG A 57 10.68 -32.73 -6.55
C ARG A 57 12.19 -32.76 -6.71
N GLN A 58 12.90 -31.69 -6.38
CA GLN A 58 14.36 -31.65 -6.48
C GLN A 58 15.01 -32.64 -5.54
N ASN A 59 14.52 -32.73 -4.29
CA ASN A 59 14.98 -33.67 -3.30
C ASN A 59 14.77 -35.13 -3.78
N SER A 60 13.57 -35.45 -4.29
CA SER A 60 13.27 -36.79 -4.86
C SER A 60 14.19 -37.13 -6.02
N MET A 61 14.40 -36.22 -6.97
CA MET A 61 15.29 -36.42 -8.12
C MET A 61 16.75 -36.61 -7.70
N TYR A 62 17.20 -35.89 -6.69
CA TYR A 62 18.55 -36.05 -6.16
C TYR A 62 18.74 -37.43 -5.50
N VAL A 63 17.79 -37.83 -4.67
CA VAL A 63 17.79 -39.16 -4.04
C VAL A 63 17.80 -40.28 -5.10
N ASP A 64 16.90 -40.16 -6.09
CA ASP A 64 16.85 -41.09 -7.22
C ASP A 64 18.18 -41.18 -7.98
N SER A 65 18.81 -40.02 -8.23
CA SER A 65 20.12 -39.97 -8.91
C SER A 65 21.23 -40.62 -8.08
N LYS A 66 21.22 -40.46 -6.76
CA LYS A 66 22.20 -41.10 -5.87
C LYS A 66 21.98 -42.59 -5.82
N ILE A 67 20.74 -43.08 -5.68
CA ILE A 67 20.40 -44.50 -5.68
C ILE A 67 20.76 -45.13 -7.04
N ALA A 68 20.47 -44.46 -8.15
CA ALA A 68 20.85 -44.95 -9.47
C ALA A 68 22.38 -45.02 -9.64
N GLY A 69 23.13 -44.06 -9.09
CA GLY A 69 24.60 -44.09 -9.08
C GLY A 69 25.16 -45.26 -8.29
N ILE A 70 24.57 -45.55 -7.12
CA ILE A 70 24.91 -46.75 -6.32
C ILE A 70 24.66 -48.02 -7.11
N PHE A 71 23.48 -48.15 -7.71
CA PHE A 71 23.19 -49.36 -8.53
C PHE A 71 24.14 -49.48 -9.72
N SER A 72 24.44 -48.38 -10.42
CA SER A 72 25.37 -48.41 -11.56
C SER A 72 26.76 -48.92 -11.18
N SER A 73 27.30 -48.47 -10.03
CA SER A 73 28.59 -48.93 -9.53
C SER A 73 28.57 -50.41 -9.12
N MET A 74 27.47 -50.87 -8.51
CA MET A 74 27.27 -52.26 -8.13
C MET A 74 27.09 -53.18 -9.36
N GLU A 75 26.33 -52.73 -10.37
CA GLU A 75 26.15 -53.46 -11.63
C GLU A 75 27.47 -53.61 -12.42
N TYR A 76 28.31 -52.57 -12.35
CA TYR A 76 29.66 -52.63 -12.94
C TYR A 76 30.47 -53.75 -12.27
N VAL A 77 30.53 -53.76 -10.93
CA VAL A 77 31.24 -54.81 -10.18
C VAL A 77 30.62 -56.18 -10.38
N ALA A 78 29.27 -56.30 -10.40
CA ALA A 78 28.58 -57.55 -10.64
C ALA A 78 28.88 -58.16 -12.00
N ARG A 79 28.95 -57.33 -13.06
CA ARG A 79 29.37 -57.75 -14.41
C ARG A 79 30.81 -58.24 -14.45
N ASP A 80 31.70 -57.52 -13.79
CA ASP A 80 33.12 -57.90 -13.75
C ASP A 80 33.35 -59.23 -12.98
N LEU A 81 32.58 -59.47 -11.90
CA LEU A 81 32.58 -60.73 -11.15
C LEU A 81 31.96 -61.91 -11.93
N ALA A 82 31.07 -61.66 -12.87
CA ALA A 82 30.51 -62.71 -13.74
C ALA A 82 31.54 -63.23 -14.72
N TRP A 83 32.50 -62.39 -15.18
CA TRP A 83 33.57 -62.79 -16.12
C TRP A 83 34.77 -63.37 -15.40
N SER A 84 35.18 -62.79 -14.29
CA SER A 84 36.36 -63.25 -13.55
C SER A 84 36.14 -63.11 -12.05
N ARG A 85 36.35 -64.16 -11.31
CA ARG A 85 36.34 -64.18 -9.84
C ARG A 85 37.67 -63.75 -9.23
N ASP A 86 38.71 -63.53 -10.07
CA ASP A 86 39.99 -63.04 -9.59
C ASP A 86 39.90 -61.61 -9.03
N GLY A 87 40.46 -61.45 -7.84
CA GLY A 87 40.45 -60.14 -7.18
C GLY A 87 39.08 -59.70 -6.67
N THR A 88 38.14 -60.67 -6.40
CA THR A 88 36.80 -60.39 -5.84
C THR A 88 36.84 -59.42 -4.65
N ALA A 89 37.78 -59.63 -3.71
CA ALA A 89 37.95 -58.75 -2.55
C ALA A 89 38.26 -57.31 -2.92
N ARG A 90 39.12 -57.09 -3.92
CA ARG A 90 39.45 -55.71 -4.39
C ARG A 90 38.23 -55.06 -5.06
N LYS A 91 37.53 -55.81 -5.92
CA LYS A 91 36.35 -55.30 -6.65
C LYS A 91 35.22 -54.94 -5.71
N VAL A 92 34.97 -55.79 -4.71
CA VAL A 92 33.96 -55.51 -3.69
C VAL A 92 34.35 -54.34 -2.79
N ARG A 93 35.63 -54.26 -2.37
CA ARG A 93 36.13 -53.12 -1.56
C ARG A 93 35.99 -51.78 -2.26
N TYR A 94 36.18 -51.74 -3.58
CA TYR A 94 35.93 -50.53 -4.38
C TYR A 94 34.53 -49.94 -4.14
N LEU A 95 33.49 -50.78 -4.00
CA LEU A 95 32.14 -50.31 -3.70
C LEU A 95 32.01 -49.65 -2.34
N THR A 96 32.79 -50.06 -1.35
CA THR A 96 32.84 -49.44 -0.03
C THR A 96 33.37 -48.02 -0.14
N GLU A 97 34.44 -47.82 -0.91
CA GLU A 97 35.09 -46.54 -1.08
C GLU A 97 34.22 -45.50 -1.86
N VAL A 98 33.56 -45.99 -2.93
CA VAL A 98 32.76 -45.14 -3.82
C VAL A 98 31.39 -44.79 -3.24
N ASN A 99 30.76 -45.71 -2.51
CA ASN A 99 29.37 -45.56 -2.06
C ASN A 99 29.20 -45.37 -0.55
N ASN A 100 30.30 -45.31 0.22
CA ASN A 100 30.27 -45.24 1.68
C ASN A 100 29.46 -46.35 2.35
N PHE A 101 29.49 -47.57 1.76
CA PHE A 101 28.85 -48.70 2.37
C PHE A 101 29.54 -49.09 3.68
N THR A 102 28.74 -49.40 4.71
CA THR A 102 29.26 -49.93 5.98
C THR A 102 29.82 -51.32 5.78
N ARG A 103 29.18 -52.08 4.90
CA ARG A 103 29.61 -53.45 4.54
C ARG A 103 29.20 -53.75 3.10
N VAL A 104 30.05 -54.45 2.41
CA VAL A 104 29.81 -54.96 1.06
C VAL A 104 30.21 -56.43 1.00
N GLY A 105 29.54 -57.21 0.17
CA GLY A 105 29.89 -58.59 -0.08
C GLY A 105 29.32 -59.12 -1.38
N ALA A 106 29.73 -60.31 -1.72
CA ALA A 106 29.15 -61.03 -2.82
C ALA A 106 28.87 -62.48 -2.38
N VAL A 107 27.73 -63.02 -2.83
CA VAL A 107 27.29 -64.37 -2.50
C VAL A 107 26.96 -65.20 -3.76
N ASP A 108 27.10 -66.52 -3.69
CA ASP A 108 26.61 -67.42 -4.72
C ASP A 108 25.06 -67.56 -4.64
N ILE A 109 24.51 -68.41 -5.52
CA ILE A 109 23.06 -68.73 -5.58
C ILE A 109 22.51 -69.36 -4.33
N TYR A 110 23.36 -69.92 -3.48
CA TYR A 110 23.02 -70.59 -2.21
C TYR A 110 23.21 -69.71 -1.01
N GLY A 111 23.72 -68.47 -1.18
CA GLY A 111 24.01 -67.51 -0.11
C GLY A 111 25.39 -67.72 0.53
N ARG A 112 26.25 -68.57 -0.02
CA ARG A 112 27.62 -68.70 0.46
C ARG A 112 28.44 -67.50 0.02
N GLY A 113 29.27 -67.00 0.92
CA GLY A 113 30.11 -65.85 0.66
C GLY A 113 31.13 -66.12 -0.44
N LEU A 114 31.07 -65.36 -1.52
CA LEU A 114 32.16 -65.26 -2.50
C LEU A 114 33.21 -64.30 -1.98
N GLU A 115 32.73 -63.21 -1.28
CA GLU A 115 33.52 -62.34 -0.50
C GLU A 115 32.66 -61.79 0.68
N GLY A 116 33.17 -61.95 1.90
CA GLY A 116 32.40 -61.66 3.12
C GLY A 116 31.76 -62.91 3.71
N PRO A 117 30.93 -62.82 4.72
CA PRO A 117 30.30 -63.94 5.41
C PRO A 117 29.18 -64.60 4.58
N ASP A 118 28.88 -65.82 4.90
CA ASP A 118 27.68 -66.55 4.42
C ASP A 118 26.41 -65.79 4.93
N ILE A 119 25.41 -65.75 4.06
CA ILE A 119 24.18 -65.04 4.35
C ILE A 119 22.99 -66.03 4.38
N LYS A 120 22.21 -65.92 5.46
CA LYS A 120 20.91 -66.60 5.48
C LYS A 120 19.92 -65.80 4.66
N MET A 121 19.37 -66.34 3.59
CA MET A 121 18.48 -65.72 2.65
C MET A 121 17.20 -65.14 3.31
N THR A 122 16.81 -65.75 4.44
CA THR A 122 15.67 -65.30 5.25
C THR A 122 15.90 -63.91 5.88
N ASP A 123 17.17 -63.61 6.17
CA ASP A 123 17.54 -62.36 6.89
C ASP A 123 17.70 -61.17 5.93
N PHE A 124 17.83 -61.44 4.63
CA PHE A 124 18.05 -60.43 3.58
C PHE A 124 17.13 -60.62 2.37
N PRO A 125 15.85 -60.26 2.48
CA PRO A 125 14.87 -60.44 1.41
C PRO A 125 15.26 -59.76 0.09
N GLY A 126 15.98 -58.66 0.15
CA GLY A 126 16.49 -57.98 -1.04
C GLY A 126 17.48 -58.82 -1.83
N ILE A 127 18.40 -59.49 -1.16
CA ILE A 127 19.37 -60.38 -1.81
C ILE A 127 18.63 -61.60 -2.45
N LYS A 128 17.61 -62.14 -1.78
CA LYS A 128 16.77 -63.17 -2.35
C LYS A 128 16.09 -62.78 -3.66
N LEU A 129 15.65 -61.47 -3.75
CA LEU A 129 15.05 -60.91 -4.97
C LEU A 129 16.11 -60.75 -6.06
N SER A 130 17.33 -60.29 -5.71
CA SER A 130 18.39 -60.16 -6.70
C SER A 130 18.83 -61.50 -7.33
N LEU A 131 18.72 -62.58 -6.59
CA LEU A 131 18.93 -63.93 -7.12
C LEU A 131 17.81 -64.40 -8.09
N ARG A 132 16.73 -63.61 -8.23
CA ARG A 132 15.71 -63.82 -9.25
C ARG A 132 15.93 -62.91 -10.48
N GLY A 133 17.01 -62.12 -10.49
CA GLY A 133 17.35 -61.20 -11.58
C GLY A 133 16.95 -59.76 -11.37
N GLU A 134 16.41 -59.39 -10.21
CA GLU A 134 15.96 -58.02 -9.91
C GLU A 134 17.01 -57.27 -9.09
N ARG A 135 17.38 -56.08 -9.48
CA ARG A 135 18.07 -55.17 -8.57
C ARG A 135 17.09 -54.65 -7.53
N LYS A 136 17.44 -54.63 -6.26
CA LYS A 136 16.54 -54.22 -5.19
C LYS A 136 17.28 -53.48 -4.07
N VAL A 137 16.62 -52.51 -3.50
CA VAL A 137 16.98 -51.93 -2.22
C VAL A 137 15.88 -52.26 -1.21
N VAL A 138 16.27 -52.70 -0.04
CA VAL A 138 15.35 -53.05 1.04
C VAL A 138 15.86 -52.42 2.34
N TYR A 139 14.95 -51.85 3.06
CA TYR A 139 15.23 -51.37 4.40
C TYR A 139 15.11 -52.49 5.43
N THR A 140 15.99 -52.48 6.38
CA THR A 140 15.92 -53.39 7.53
C THR A 140 16.19 -52.62 8.82
N LYS A 141 15.35 -52.83 9.83
CA LYS A 141 15.53 -52.27 11.17
C LYS A 141 16.67 -52.93 11.96
N ARG A 142 17.09 -54.11 11.56
CA ARG A 142 18.22 -54.83 12.16
C ARG A 142 18.90 -55.60 11.06
N THR A 143 20.16 -55.34 10.83
CA THR A 143 20.96 -56.23 10.00
C THR A 143 21.37 -57.43 10.82
N ALA A 144 21.50 -58.56 10.18
CA ALA A 144 21.99 -59.78 10.84
C ALA A 144 23.42 -59.63 11.38
N PHE A 145 24.13 -58.56 10.95
CA PHE A 145 25.52 -58.35 11.30
C PHE A 145 25.74 -57.34 12.41
N ASP A 146 24.98 -56.21 12.41
CA ASP A 146 25.35 -55.05 13.22
C ASP A 146 24.18 -54.45 14.02
N ASN A 147 23.03 -55.09 14.03
CA ASN A 147 21.84 -54.60 14.74
C ASN A 147 21.45 -53.12 14.41
N LEU A 148 21.91 -52.64 13.25
CA LEU A 148 21.72 -51.26 12.79
C LEU A 148 20.55 -51.14 11.82
N ASN A 149 19.93 -49.97 11.80
CA ASN A 149 19.00 -49.64 10.75
C ASN A 149 19.77 -49.33 9.46
N ALA A 150 19.49 -50.10 8.42
CA ALA A 150 20.27 -49.98 7.18
C ALA A 150 19.43 -50.20 5.92
N MET A 151 19.90 -49.64 4.83
CA MET A 151 19.44 -49.99 3.48
C MET A 151 20.37 -51.05 2.88
N VAL A 152 19.80 -52.13 2.45
CA VAL A 152 20.52 -53.23 1.77
C VAL A 152 20.25 -53.11 0.28
N PHE A 153 21.28 -52.72 -0.45
CA PHE A 153 21.29 -52.73 -1.91
C PHE A 153 21.74 -54.10 -2.40
N SER A 154 21.10 -54.65 -3.43
CA SER A 154 21.48 -55.90 -4.01
C SER A 154 21.30 -55.93 -5.52
N VAL A 155 22.27 -56.52 -6.23
CA VAL A 155 22.35 -56.56 -7.68
C VAL A 155 22.73 -58.00 -8.09
N PRO A 156 22.05 -58.61 -9.09
CA PRO A 156 22.40 -59.96 -9.55
C PRO A 156 23.77 -59.99 -10.26
N ILE A 157 24.53 -61.02 -9.99
CA ILE A 157 25.69 -61.41 -10.80
C ILE A 157 25.14 -62.26 -11.92
N GLN A 158 25.08 -61.75 -13.13
CA GLN A 158 24.45 -62.43 -14.27
C GLN A 158 25.41 -62.58 -15.45
N MET A 159 25.47 -63.75 -16.05
CA MET A 159 26.23 -64.05 -17.27
C MET A 159 25.36 -64.81 -18.25
N GLN A 160 25.22 -64.31 -19.46
CA GLN A 160 24.42 -64.87 -20.54
C GLN A 160 23.00 -65.31 -20.13
N GLY A 161 22.35 -64.49 -19.27
CA GLY A 161 21.00 -64.75 -18.77
C GLY A 161 20.91 -65.64 -17.53
N PHE A 162 22.04 -66.31 -17.12
CA PHE A 162 22.09 -67.19 -15.93
C PHE A 162 22.56 -66.35 -14.71
N ILE A 163 21.84 -66.49 -13.60
CA ILE A 163 22.20 -65.85 -12.34
C ILE A 163 23.20 -66.70 -11.61
N MET A 164 24.36 -66.17 -11.30
CA MET A 164 25.48 -66.82 -10.64
C MET A 164 25.63 -66.45 -9.17
N GLY A 165 24.92 -65.39 -8.73
CA GLY A 165 25.03 -64.89 -7.38
C GLY A 165 24.47 -63.51 -7.26
N SER A 166 24.80 -62.80 -6.17
CA SER A 166 24.41 -61.42 -5.91
C SER A 166 25.56 -60.64 -5.28
N VAL A 167 25.74 -59.39 -5.70
CA VAL A 167 26.52 -58.36 -4.96
C VAL A 167 25.58 -57.61 -4.07
N TYR A 168 25.94 -57.40 -2.82
CA TYR A 168 25.16 -56.60 -1.89
C TYR A 168 26.02 -55.55 -1.21
N GLY A 169 25.38 -54.43 -0.87
CA GLY A 169 25.96 -53.31 -0.09
C GLY A 169 24.99 -52.91 1.01
N ILE A 170 25.51 -52.76 2.21
CA ILE A 170 24.76 -52.30 3.37
C ILE A 170 25.16 -50.86 3.65
N LEU A 171 24.18 -49.97 3.62
CA LEU A 171 24.35 -48.55 3.89
C LEU A 171 23.65 -48.22 5.20
N ASP A 172 24.39 -47.69 6.17
CA ASP A 172 23.80 -47.16 7.41
C ASP A 172 22.89 -45.99 7.12
N VAL A 173 21.72 -45.94 7.76
CA VAL A 173 20.77 -44.83 7.64
C VAL A 173 21.40 -43.49 8.08
N ASN A 174 22.32 -43.52 9.04
CA ASN A 174 23.03 -42.30 9.45
C ASN A 174 23.95 -41.73 8.34
N ALA A 175 24.52 -42.61 7.50
CA ALA A 175 25.25 -42.15 6.32
C ALA A 175 24.33 -41.50 5.28
N LEU A 176 23.08 -41.93 5.18
CA LEU A 176 22.06 -41.29 4.33
C LEU A 176 21.70 -39.88 4.81
N LYS A 177 21.67 -39.65 6.12
CA LYS A 177 21.40 -38.30 6.66
C LYS A 177 22.35 -37.24 6.10
N THR A 178 23.60 -37.60 5.91
CA THR A 178 24.62 -36.68 5.37
C THR A 178 24.46 -36.45 3.86
N MET A 179 23.83 -37.41 3.17
CA MET A 179 23.55 -37.27 1.73
C MET A 179 22.32 -36.41 1.43
N PHE A 180 21.37 -36.31 2.39
CA PHE A 180 20.11 -35.61 2.25
C PHE A 180 20.12 -34.26 2.99
N ASN A 181 21.20 -33.54 2.92
CA ASN A 181 21.38 -32.28 3.62
C ASN A 181 20.74 -31.10 2.85
N PHE A 182 19.48 -31.21 2.49
CA PHE A 182 18.74 -30.13 1.83
C PHE A 182 18.03 -29.27 2.84
N SER A 183 18.24 -27.98 2.72
CA SER A 183 17.49 -26.97 3.45
C SER A 183 17.23 -25.82 2.48
N ALA A 184 15.97 -25.57 2.22
CA ALA A 184 15.57 -24.56 1.26
C ALA A 184 14.86 -23.36 1.91
N PHE A 185 14.29 -23.53 3.10
CA PHE A 185 13.64 -22.45 3.84
C PHE A 185 14.53 -21.97 5.00
N ASP A 186 15.74 -21.50 4.69
CA ASP A 186 16.72 -21.01 5.66
C ASP A 186 16.99 -21.97 6.82
N GLY A 187 16.92 -23.31 6.57
CA GLY A 187 17.12 -24.33 7.57
C GLY A 187 15.90 -24.64 8.42
N ASN A 188 14.74 -24.13 8.07
CA ASN A 188 13.50 -24.37 8.80
C ASN A 188 12.66 -25.52 8.24
N ASP A 189 13.04 -26.06 7.09
CA ASP A 189 12.46 -27.25 6.50
C ASP A 189 13.21 -28.50 6.94
N GLU A 190 12.51 -29.62 6.94
CA GLU A 190 13.06 -30.92 7.26
C GLU A 190 12.62 -31.92 6.19
N SER A 191 13.57 -32.74 5.72
CA SER A 191 13.32 -33.76 4.72
C SER A 191 13.50 -35.15 5.32
N PHE A 192 12.57 -36.06 5.03
CA PHE A 192 12.66 -37.46 5.43
C PHE A 192 12.41 -38.38 4.24
N ILE A 193 12.77 -39.67 4.42
CA ILE A 193 12.31 -40.73 3.55
C ILE A 193 11.44 -41.67 4.38
N ILE A 194 10.26 -41.99 3.86
CA ILE A 194 9.29 -42.87 4.48
C ILE A 194 8.94 -44.04 3.53
N ASP A 195 8.45 -45.13 4.09
CA ASP A 195 7.87 -46.21 3.32
C ASP A 195 6.35 -46.06 3.12
N ALA A 196 5.74 -47.01 2.41
CA ALA A 196 4.30 -47.05 2.20
C ALA A 196 3.50 -47.14 3.51
N GLU A 197 4.08 -47.69 4.56
CA GLU A 197 3.49 -47.79 5.90
C GLU A 197 3.71 -46.55 6.76
N GLY A 198 4.36 -45.48 6.25
CA GLY A 198 4.65 -44.24 6.98
C GLY A 198 5.83 -44.37 7.93
N ARG A 199 6.59 -45.46 7.88
CA ARG A 199 7.77 -45.62 8.74
C ARG A 199 8.92 -44.79 8.21
N MET A 200 9.60 -44.05 9.07
CA MET A 200 10.72 -43.22 8.68
C MET A 200 12.00 -44.02 8.50
N PHE A 201 12.61 -43.86 7.33
CA PHE A 201 13.94 -44.39 7.02
C PHE A 201 15.04 -43.42 7.40
N VAL A 202 14.89 -42.18 6.94
CA VAL A 202 15.80 -41.10 7.26
C VAL A 202 15.06 -40.14 8.17
N GLN A 203 15.56 -40.01 9.39
CA GLN A 203 14.95 -39.10 10.37
C GLN A 203 15.42 -37.65 10.16
N PRO A 204 14.58 -36.66 10.44
CA PRO A 204 14.93 -35.24 10.37
C PRO A 204 16.07 -34.93 11.36
N ARG A 205 16.68 -33.75 11.17
CA ARG A 205 17.72 -33.23 12.08
C ARG A 205 17.17 -32.98 13.48
N ARG A 206 15.92 -32.43 13.54
CA ARG A 206 15.25 -32.16 14.81
C ARG A 206 14.59 -33.41 15.34
N TRP A 207 15.21 -34.03 16.33
CA TRP A 207 14.74 -35.27 16.94
C TRP A 207 13.31 -35.19 17.50
N GLU A 208 12.90 -34.00 17.99
CA GLU A 208 11.54 -33.75 18.49
C GLU A 208 10.50 -33.93 17.39
N LEU A 209 10.75 -33.33 16.21
CA LEU A 209 9.90 -33.48 15.05
C LEU A 209 9.88 -34.96 14.57
N ALA A 210 11.03 -35.67 14.60
CA ALA A 210 11.11 -37.07 14.23
C ALA A 210 10.19 -37.95 15.08
N ARG A 211 10.22 -37.74 16.38
CA ARG A 211 9.42 -38.54 17.33
C ARG A 211 7.91 -38.33 17.12
N TYR A 212 7.48 -37.10 16.92
CA TYR A 212 6.06 -36.82 16.66
C TYR A 212 5.62 -37.32 15.30
N MET A 213 6.42 -37.11 14.26
CA MET A 213 6.10 -37.50 12.89
C MET A 213 6.07 -39.04 12.73
N ASP A 214 6.97 -39.78 13.37
CA ASP A 214 6.98 -41.25 13.31
C ASP A 214 5.66 -41.85 13.87
N SER A 215 5.21 -41.34 15.01
CA SER A 215 3.93 -41.74 15.60
C SER A 215 2.73 -41.28 14.76
N TYR A 216 2.79 -40.10 14.18
CA TYR A 216 1.69 -39.50 13.42
C TYR A 216 1.53 -40.19 12.05
N LEU A 217 2.63 -40.45 11.35
CA LEU A 217 2.62 -41.10 10.04
C LEU A 217 2.37 -42.60 10.13
N ALA A 218 2.75 -43.27 11.21
CA ALA A 218 2.49 -44.70 11.40
C ALA A 218 1.01 -45.08 11.32
N GLY A 219 0.12 -44.10 11.55
CA GLY A 219 -1.33 -44.26 11.45
C GLY A 219 -1.96 -43.80 10.13
N TRP A 220 -1.21 -43.31 9.17
CA TRP A 220 -1.77 -42.66 7.99
C TRP A 220 -2.60 -43.51 7.05
N GLN A 221 -2.44 -44.87 7.17
CA GLN A 221 -3.24 -45.85 6.43
C GLN A 221 -4.57 -46.20 7.12
N GLN A 222 -4.74 -45.78 8.38
CA GLN A 222 -5.90 -46.15 9.16
C GLN A 222 -7.12 -45.31 8.75
N PRO A 223 -8.32 -45.88 8.72
CA PRO A 223 -9.53 -45.14 8.31
C PRO A 223 -9.91 -43.99 9.25
N ASP A 224 -9.42 -44.02 10.49
CA ASP A 224 -9.63 -43.02 11.54
C ASP A 224 -8.48 -42.01 11.62
N ALA A 225 -7.52 -42.07 10.72
CA ALA A 225 -6.47 -41.07 10.62
C ALA A 225 -7.04 -39.67 10.26
N ALA A 226 -6.27 -38.63 10.56
CA ALA A 226 -6.66 -37.28 10.20
C ALA A 226 -6.96 -37.17 8.70
N PRO A 227 -8.03 -36.48 8.28
CA PRO A 227 -8.45 -36.37 6.87
C PRO A 227 -7.33 -35.92 5.93
N GLU A 228 -6.45 -35.06 6.41
CA GLU A 228 -5.30 -34.54 5.67
C GLU A 228 -4.26 -35.64 5.40
N LEU A 229 -4.04 -36.54 6.38
CA LEU A 229 -3.16 -37.69 6.21
C LEU A 229 -3.74 -38.73 5.25
N VAL A 230 -5.03 -39.00 5.34
CA VAL A 230 -5.75 -39.86 4.41
C VAL A 230 -5.67 -39.31 2.99
N SER A 231 -5.81 -37.98 2.83
CA SER A 231 -5.66 -37.31 1.55
C SER A 231 -4.24 -37.50 1.00
N LEU A 232 -3.23 -37.23 1.82
CA LEU A 232 -1.82 -37.38 1.45
C LEU A 232 -1.51 -38.83 1.07
N TYR A 233 -1.89 -39.82 1.88
CA TYR A 233 -1.72 -41.20 1.61
C TYR A 233 -2.38 -41.66 0.29
N THR A 234 -3.60 -41.20 0.03
CA THR A 234 -4.32 -41.50 -1.20
C THR A 234 -3.59 -40.98 -2.43
N LYS A 235 -3.08 -39.74 -2.37
CA LYS A 235 -2.27 -39.13 -3.44
C LYS A 235 -1.00 -39.92 -3.69
N VAL A 236 -0.31 -40.28 -2.62
CA VAL A 236 0.93 -41.05 -2.66
C VAL A 236 0.72 -42.44 -3.31
N ARG A 237 -0.33 -43.17 -2.91
CA ARG A 237 -0.67 -44.48 -3.51
C ARG A 237 -1.01 -44.40 -5.01
N GLN A 238 -1.52 -43.27 -5.46
CA GLN A 238 -1.81 -43.03 -6.88
C GLN A 238 -0.57 -42.53 -7.66
N ASN A 239 0.63 -42.62 -7.08
CA ASN A 239 1.87 -42.07 -7.63
C ASN A 239 1.74 -40.54 -7.93
N ARG A 240 0.90 -39.84 -7.17
CA ARG A 240 0.72 -38.41 -7.28
C ARG A 240 1.49 -37.73 -6.16
N TYR A 241 1.89 -36.52 -6.42
CA TYR A 241 2.46 -35.61 -5.41
C TYR A 241 1.38 -34.71 -4.85
N GLY A 242 1.56 -34.21 -3.64
CA GLY A 242 0.63 -33.29 -3.03
C GLY A 242 1.23 -32.53 -1.84
N VAL A 243 0.61 -31.42 -1.50
CA VAL A 243 0.87 -30.71 -0.26
C VAL A 243 -0.39 -30.74 0.58
N GLU A 244 -0.24 -31.05 1.86
CA GLU A 244 -1.30 -30.99 2.84
C GLU A 244 -0.85 -30.16 4.04
N ARG A 245 -1.79 -29.47 4.67
CA ARG A 245 -1.56 -28.79 5.93
C ARG A 245 -2.06 -29.67 7.04
N ILE A 246 -1.18 -30.07 7.93
CA ILE A 246 -1.50 -30.91 9.08
C ILE A 246 -1.45 -30.12 10.38
N ILE A 247 -2.25 -30.57 11.35
CA ILE A 247 -2.26 -30.05 12.73
C ILE A 247 -1.82 -31.19 13.62
N MET A 248 -0.71 -30.99 14.32
CA MET A 248 -0.19 -31.96 15.27
C MET A 248 -1.00 -31.96 16.56
N PRO A 249 -0.94 -33.00 17.39
CA PRO A 249 -1.68 -33.08 18.66
C PRO A 249 -1.36 -31.96 19.66
N ASP A 250 -0.17 -31.36 19.54
CA ASP A 250 0.25 -30.18 20.33
C ASP A 250 -0.28 -28.84 19.80
N GLY A 251 -1.06 -28.87 18.71
CA GLY A 251 -1.59 -27.70 18.03
C GLY A 251 -0.63 -27.07 17.03
N THR A 252 0.61 -27.55 16.90
CA THR A 252 1.57 -27.07 15.92
C THR A 252 1.13 -27.46 14.51
N GLN A 253 1.24 -26.54 13.56
CA GLN A 253 0.80 -26.73 12.20
C GLN A 253 2.00 -26.83 11.26
N TYR A 254 1.92 -27.77 10.32
CA TYR A 254 2.95 -28.01 9.32
C TYR A 254 2.33 -28.13 7.92
N TYR A 255 3.07 -27.72 6.90
CA TYR A 255 2.82 -28.11 5.52
C TYR A 255 3.73 -29.29 5.20
N LEU A 256 3.12 -30.37 4.70
CA LEU A 256 3.79 -31.59 4.26
C LEU A 256 3.66 -31.70 2.75
N ALA A 257 4.79 -31.87 2.06
CA ALA A 257 4.82 -32.27 0.67
C ALA A 257 5.40 -33.66 0.55
N CYS A 258 4.78 -34.49 -0.27
CA CYS A 258 5.21 -35.90 -0.45
C CYS A 258 5.33 -36.21 -1.94
N ARG A 259 6.40 -36.98 -2.28
CA ARG A 259 6.65 -37.45 -3.63
C ARG A 259 7.27 -38.87 -3.61
N PRO A 260 6.79 -39.82 -4.49
CA PRO A 260 7.41 -41.10 -4.64
C PRO A 260 8.81 -41.04 -5.25
N LEU A 261 9.70 -41.90 -4.85
CA LEU A 261 10.97 -42.16 -5.53
C LEU A 261 10.72 -43.02 -6.79
N SER A 262 11.39 -42.66 -7.87
CA SER A 262 11.27 -43.41 -9.14
C SER A 262 12.15 -44.65 -9.19
N SER A 263 13.28 -44.63 -8.49
CA SER A 263 14.29 -45.69 -8.49
C SER A 263 13.95 -46.84 -7.52
N VAL A 264 13.04 -46.61 -6.57
CA VAL A 264 12.70 -47.59 -5.52
C VAL A 264 11.19 -47.54 -5.29
N SER A 265 10.53 -48.70 -5.48
CA SER A 265 9.11 -48.86 -5.15
C SER A 265 8.90 -48.67 -3.66
N ASP A 266 7.76 -48.06 -3.30
CA ASP A 266 7.28 -47.92 -1.91
C ASP A 266 8.14 -47.04 -0.99
N LEU A 267 9.02 -46.18 -1.56
CA LEU A 267 9.71 -45.12 -0.83
C LEU A 267 9.30 -43.74 -1.31
N TYR A 268 9.18 -42.85 -0.37
CA TYR A 268 8.67 -41.48 -0.60
C TYR A 268 9.56 -40.47 0.11
N VAL A 269 9.84 -39.37 -0.57
CA VAL A 269 10.45 -38.20 0.04
C VAL A 269 9.32 -37.33 0.61
N LEU A 270 9.45 -36.98 1.86
CA LEU A 270 8.54 -36.11 2.58
C LEU A 270 9.31 -34.88 3.04
N ASP A 271 8.88 -33.72 2.60
CA ASP A 271 9.40 -32.42 3.07
C ASP A 271 8.35 -31.77 3.94
N VAL A 272 8.80 -31.21 5.05
CA VAL A 272 7.96 -30.59 6.08
C VAL A 272 8.46 -29.22 6.43
N ILE A 273 7.55 -28.27 6.44
CA ILE A 273 7.83 -26.89 6.87
C ILE A 273 6.82 -26.46 7.93
N PRO A 274 7.25 -25.87 9.06
CA PRO A 274 6.32 -25.32 10.03
C PRO A 274 5.47 -24.19 9.43
N ALA A 275 4.18 -24.19 9.70
CA ALA A 275 3.26 -23.19 9.15
C ALA A 275 3.60 -21.76 9.61
N TYR A 276 4.21 -21.61 10.79
CA TYR A 276 4.62 -20.30 11.28
C TYR A 276 5.70 -19.64 10.39
N VAL A 277 6.63 -20.44 9.83
CA VAL A 277 7.68 -19.97 8.90
C VAL A 277 7.03 -19.40 7.64
N VAL A 278 6.05 -20.12 7.11
CA VAL A 278 5.25 -19.68 5.96
C VAL A 278 4.49 -18.38 6.30
N GLN A 279 3.86 -18.35 7.46
CA GLN A 279 3.07 -17.21 7.91
C GLN A 279 3.92 -15.98 8.18
N GLU A 280 5.11 -16.13 8.75
CA GLU A 280 6.05 -15.03 8.99
C GLU A 280 6.50 -14.40 7.67
N ARG A 281 6.91 -15.22 6.69
CA ARG A 281 7.29 -14.76 5.35
C ARG A 281 6.15 -14.00 4.65
N ILE A 282 4.93 -14.56 4.70
CA ILE A 282 3.73 -13.94 4.13
C ILE A 282 3.41 -12.63 4.84
N THR A 283 3.43 -12.61 6.17
CA THR A 283 3.12 -11.43 6.98
C THR A 283 4.12 -10.30 6.72
N GLY A 284 5.41 -10.63 6.56
CA GLY A 284 6.44 -9.66 6.20
C GLY A 284 6.14 -8.94 4.88
N VAL A 285 5.81 -9.71 3.84
CA VAL A 285 5.43 -9.15 2.53
C VAL A 285 4.15 -8.31 2.62
N LEU A 286 3.11 -8.83 3.28
CA LEU A 286 1.84 -8.14 3.45
C LEU A 286 1.99 -6.82 4.21
N ASN A 287 2.78 -6.79 5.28
CA ASN A 287 3.05 -5.58 6.04
C ASN A 287 3.80 -4.54 5.19
N SER A 288 4.81 -4.95 4.44
CA SER A 288 5.55 -4.07 3.54
C SER A 288 4.63 -3.43 2.50
N VAL A 289 3.79 -4.22 1.84
CA VAL A 289 2.81 -3.72 0.86
C VAL A 289 1.80 -2.78 1.52
N THR A 290 1.32 -3.12 2.72
CA THR A 290 0.36 -2.27 3.46
C THR A 290 0.97 -0.93 3.82
N ILE A 291 2.24 -0.90 4.27
CA ILE A 291 2.97 0.33 4.58
C ILE A 291 3.13 1.21 3.32
N ILE A 292 3.56 0.62 2.20
CA ILE A 292 3.73 1.35 0.94
C ILE A 292 2.40 1.98 0.49
N LEU A 293 1.31 1.21 0.50
CA LEU A 293 -0.02 1.70 0.15
C LEU A 293 -0.50 2.81 1.11
N GLY A 294 -0.22 2.67 2.41
CA GLY A 294 -0.52 3.67 3.43
C GLY A 294 0.22 4.99 3.18
N VAL A 295 1.52 4.92 2.90
CA VAL A 295 2.33 6.10 2.56
C VAL A 295 1.82 6.77 1.27
N MET A 296 1.51 5.99 0.24
CA MET A 296 0.96 6.51 -1.00
C MET A 296 -0.37 7.23 -0.79
N LEU A 297 -1.26 6.67 0.05
CA LEU A 297 -2.52 7.29 0.42
C LEU A 297 -2.31 8.63 1.16
N LEU A 298 -1.37 8.68 2.11
CA LEU A 298 -1.03 9.91 2.82
C LEU A 298 -0.51 11.00 1.88
N LEU A 299 0.32 10.63 0.91
CA LEU A 299 0.82 11.57 -0.11
C LEU A 299 -0.31 12.10 -1.00
N LEU A 300 -1.25 11.26 -1.41
CA LEU A 300 -2.43 11.67 -2.19
C LEU A 300 -3.33 12.62 -1.39
N LEU A 301 -3.62 12.33 -0.13
CA LEU A 301 -4.41 13.19 0.75
C LEU A 301 -3.69 14.53 1.02
N GLY A 302 -2.39 14.50 1.23
CA GLY A 302 -1.57 15.70 1.38
C GLY A 302 -1.58 16.57 0.13
N GLY A 303 -1.40 15.97 -1.04
CA GLY A 303 -1.46 16.65 -2.34
C GLY A 303 -2.83 17.27 -2.62
N TYR A 304 -3.91 16.53 -2.33
CA TYR A 304 -5.28 17.05 -2.45
C TYR A 304 -5.51 18.24 -1.53
N SER A 305 -5.15 18.12 -0.25
CA SER A 305 -5.31 19.20 0.75
C SER A 305 -4.49 20.45 0.37
N TYR A 306 -3.28 20.26 -0.12
CA TYR A 306 -2.43 21.35 -0.60
C TYR A 306 -3.03 22.05 -1.84
N SER A 307 -3.58 21.30 -2.78
CA SER A 307 -4.24 21.84 -3.97
C SER A 307 -5.44 22.73 -3.61
N GLU A 308 -6.32 22.23 -2.71
CA GLU A 308 -7.47 22.99 -2.22
C GLU A 308 -7.05 24.26 -1.47
N TRP A 309 -6.05 24.15 -0.60
CA TRP A 309 -5.51 25.33 0.11
C TRP A 309 -4.96 26.39 -0.85
N ARG A 310 -4.24 25.96 -1.89
CA ARG A 310 -3.71 26.83 -2.93
C ARG A 310 -4.82 27.53 -3.72
N GLN A 311 -5.90 26.80 -4.07
CA GLN A 311 -7.06 27.37 -4.76
C GLN A 311 -7.75 28.44 -3.91
N LEU A 312 -8.00 28.18 -2.63
CA LEU A 312 -8.59 29.15 -1.70
C LEU A 312 -7.76 30.42 -1.62
N LYS A 313 -6.45 30.29 -1.50
CA LYS A 313 -5.52 31.42 -1.44
C LYS A 313 -5.47 32.25 -2.74
N SER A 314 -5.58 31.54 -3.89
CA SER A 314 -5.65 32.16 -5.20
C SER A 314 -6.96 32.96 -5.37
N GLN A 315 -8.09 32.41 -4.95
CA GLN A 315 -9.38 33.11 -4.99
C GLN A 315 -9.41 34.35 -4.11
N GLU A 316 -8.79 34.33 -2.92
CA GLU A 316 -8.65 35.50 -2.07
C GLU A 316 -7.86 36.61 -2.76
N LYS A 317 -6.74 36.28 -3.39
CA LYS A 317 -5.94 37.27 -4.14
C LYS A 317 -6.71 37.87 -5.30
N ILE A 318 -7.42 37.03 -6.07
CA ILE A 318 -8.25 37.50 -7.19
C ILE A 318 -9.36 38.43 -6.67
N TYR A 319 -10.00 38.05 -5.56
CA TYR A 319 -11.03 38.93 -4.94
C TYR A 319 -10.47 40.26 -4.48
N ASP A 320 -9.31 40.26 -3.80
CA ASP A 320 -8.67 41.51 -3.34
C ASP A 320 -8.22 42.37 -4.53
N LEU A 321 -7.67 41.77 -5.59
CA LEU A 321 -7.32 42.51 -6.81
C LEU A 321 -8.54 43.10 -7.53
N ALA A 322 -9.66 42.37 -7.57
CA ALA A 322 -10.87 42.83 -8.24
C ALA A 322 -11.65 43.89 -7.47
N TYR A 323 -11.56 43.91 -6.12
CA TYR A 323 -12.44 44.71 -5.27
C TYR A 323 -11.73 45.63 -4.29
N SER A 324 -10.40 45.72 -4.29
CA SER A 324 -9.63 46.62 -3.46
C SER A 324 -8.81 47.59 -4.32
N ASP A 325 -8.64 48.82 -3.85
CA ASP A 325 -7.71 49.79 -4.45
C ASP A 325 -6.29 49.50 -3.93
N ALA A 326 -5.36 49.25 -4.85
CA ALA A 326 -3.99 48.83 -4.51
C ALA A 326 -3.18 49.93 -3.77
N LEU A 327 -3.51 51.22 -3.94
CA LEU A 327 -2.80 52.31 -3.29
C LEU A 327 -3.28 52.54 -1.87
N THR A 328 -4.60 52.54 -1.67
CA THR A 328 -5.22 52.98 -0.40
C THR A 328 -5.71 51.83 0.46
N GLY A 329 -5.81 50.60 -0.09
CA GLY A 329 -6.36 49.44 0.60
C GLY A 329 -7.87 49.52 0.91
N LEU A 330 -8.55 50.57 0.47
CA LEU A 330 -10.01 50.69 0.53
C LEU A 330 -10.66 49.79 -0.51
N GLY A 331 -11.96 49.56 -0.40
CA GLY A 331 -12.72 48.97 -1.51
C GLY A 331 -12.63 49.89 -2.73
N ASN A 332 -12.50 49.33 -3.93
CA ASN A 332 -12.55 50.12 -5.18
C ASN A 332 -14.00 50.41 -5.61
N LEU A 333 -14.17 51.10 -6.74
CA LEU A 333 -15.47 51.45 -7.27
C LEU A 333 -16.36 50.22 -7.55
N GLU A 334 -15.76 49.11 -7.99
CA GLU A 334 -16.52 47.89 -8.26
C GLU A 334 -17.06 47.26 -6.95
N LYS A 335 -16.29 47.31 -5.88
CA LYS A 335 -16.77 46.89 -4.57
C LYS A 335 -17.88 47.79 -4.02
N TYR A 336 -17.77 49.08 -4.23
CA TYR A 336 -18.84 50.02 -3.92
C TYR A 336 -20.14 49.63 -4.63
N LYS A 337 -20.10 49.43 -5.95
CA LYS A 337 -21.26 48.99 -6.76
C LYS A 337 -21.85 47.68 -6.25
N LEU A 338 -20.99 46.68 -5.99
CA LEU A 338 -21.42 45.38 -5.47
C LEU A 338 -22.14 45.49 -4.13
N ASN A 339 -21.59 46.28 -3.20
CA ASN A 339 -22.18 46.47 -1.89
C ASN A 339 -23.52 47.26 -1.97
N MET A 340 -23.60 48.27 -2.84
CA MET A 340 -24.84 48.97 -3.09
C MET A 340 -25.95 48.04 -3.61
N LEU A 341 -25.62 47.19 -4.61
CA LEU A 341 -26.56 46.17 -5.12
C LEU A 341 -27.02 45.22 -4.04
N GLU A 342 -26.10 44.79 -3.16
CA GLU A 342 -26.45 43.89 -2.05
C GLU A 342 -27.41 44.55 -1.04
N LEU A 343 -27.25 45.85 -0.77
CA LEU A 343 -28.12 46.64 0.09
C LEU A 343 -29.52 46.77 -0.53
N VAL A 344 -29.59 47.06 -1.82
CA VAL A 344 -30.85 47.12 -2.58
C VAL A 344 -31.58 45.77 -2.51
N ARG A 345 -30.91 44.70 -2.81
CA ARG A 345 -31.48 43.33 -2.78
C ARG A 345 -31.99 42.93 -1.40
N LYS A 346 -31.33 43.38 -0.34
CA LYS A 346 -31.73 43.08 1.05
C LYS A 346 -32.77 44.04 1.62
N ASN A 347 -33.21 44.98 0.83
CA ASN A 347 -34.08 46.10 1.25
C ASN A 347 -33.52 46.86 2.49
N GLN A 348 -32.20 47.06 2.53
CA GLN A 348 -31.46 47.68 3.62
C GLN A 348 -31.01 49.11 3.28
N LEU A 349 -31.83 49.86 2.56
CA LEU A 349 -31.54 51.20 2.14
C LEU A 349 -32.01 52.28 3.14
N LYS A 350 -32.83 51.89 4.11
CA LYS A 350 -33.34 52.81 5.12
C LYS A 350 -32.19 53.46 5.88
N GLU A 351 -32.23 54.80 5.98
CA GLU A 351 -31.22 55.61 6.66
C GLU A 351 -29.78 55.46 6.10
N LEU A 352 -29.66 55.11 4.81
CA LEU A 352 -28.38 55.04 4.14
C LEU A 352 -28.04 56.40 3.53
N ALA A 353 -26.88 56.94 3.89
CA ALA A 353 -26.28 58.12 3.24
C ALA A 353 -25.06 57.71 2.40
N VAL A 354 -25.04 58.14 1.18
CA VAL A 354 -23.87 58.06 0.30
C VAL A 354 -23.17 59.41 0.28
N ILE A 355 -21.92 59.42 0.65
CA ILE A 355 -21.09 60.62 0.71
C ILE A 355 -19.98 60.51 -0.33
N VAL A 356 -19.81 61.51 -1.14
CA VAL A 356 -18.71 61.59 -2.11
C VAL A 356 -17.76 62.67 -1.61
N VAL A 357 -16.51 62.27 -1.36
CA VAL A 357 -15.45 63.21 -0.93
C VAL A 357 -14.44 63.31 -2.06
N ASN A 358 -14.08 64.61 -2.39
CA ASN A 358 -13.11 64.89 -3.43
C ASN A 358 -12.00 65.80 -2.87
N ILE A 359 -10.75 65.54 -3.27
CA ILE A 359 -9.57 66.33 -2.92
C ILE A 359 -9.41 67.42 -3.96
N ARG A 360 -9.59 68.66 -3.56
CA ARG A 360 -9.38 69.81 -4.47
C ARG A 360 -7.89 70.02 -4.76
N GLY A 361 -7.57 70.25 -6.03
CA GLY A 361 -6.22 70.61 -6.43
C GLY A 361 -5.23 69.46 -6.42
N MET A 362 -5.71 68.22 -6.44
CA MET A 362 -4.83 66.98 -6.45
C MET A 362 -3.86 67.01 -7.63
N LYS A 363 -4.28 67.56 -8.79
CA LYS A 363 -3.39 67.71 -9.93
C LYS A 363 -2.23 68.62 -9.60
N ALA A 364 -2.51 69.79 -9.00
CA ALA A 364 -1.47 70.75 -8.61
C ALA A 364 -0.51 70.13 -7.57
N ILE A 365 -1.03 69.33 -6.60
CA ILE A 365 -0.19 68.63 -5.65
C ILE A 365 0.76 67.66 -6.40
N ASN A 366 0.26 66.94 -7.38
CA ASN A 366 1.09 66.02 -8.18
C ASN A 366 2.12 66.81 -9.04
N ASP A 367 1.72 67.91 -9.64
CA ASP A 367 2.59 68.69 -10.53
C ASP A 367 3.72 69.41 -9.73
N PHE A 368 3.45 69.87 -8.51
CA PHE A 368 4.44 70.57 -7.70
C PHE A 368 5.27 69.63 -6.78
N MET A 369 4.65 68.64 -6.19
CA MET A 369 5.28 67.74 -5.16
C MET A 369 5.57 66.39 -5.68
N GLY A 370 5.14 66.05 -6.88
CA GLY A 370 5.31 64.72 -7.51
C GLY A 370 4.27 63.68 -7.10
N TYR A 371 4.09 62.67 -7.96
CA TYR A 371 3.10 61.61 -7.77
C TYR A 371 3.30 60.80 -6.49
N LYS A 372 4.56 60.62 -6.02
CA LYS A 372 4.86 59.88 -4.80
C LYS A 372 4.25 60.60 -3.57
N PHE A 373 4.37 61.92 -3.53
CA PHE A 373 3.77 62.71 -2.47
C PHE A 373 2.23 62.70 -2.57
N GLY A 374 1.68 62.88 -3.77
CA GLY A 374 0.24 62.79 -3.98
C GLY A 374 -0.34 61.42 -3.55
N ASN A 375 0.38 60.32 -3.79
CA ASN A 375 -0.01 59.02 -3.29
C ASN A 375 -0.05 58.94 -1.76
N THR A 376 0.89 59.61 -1.06
CA THR A 376 0.88 59.69 0.40
C THR A 376 -0.34 60.48 0.91
N VAL A 377 -0.73 61.56 0.20
CA VAL A 377 -1.95 62.32 0.51
C VAL A 377 -3.20 61.46 0.36
N LEU A 378 -3.30 60.71 -0.74
CA LEU A 378 -4.41 59.77 -0.98
C LEU A 378 -4.51 58.69 0.11
N GLN A 379 -3.38 58.15 0.53
CA GLN A 379 -3.32 57.17 1.62
C GLN A 379 -3.75 57.78 2.96
N LEU A 380 -3.27 59.01 3.30
CA LEU A 380 -3.65 59.72 4.52
C LEU A 380 -5.17 59.92 4.58
N VAL A 381 -5.75 60.44 3.48
CA VAL A 381 -7.21 60.67 3.39
C VAL A 381 -7.95 59.35 3.53
N ALA A 382 -7.51 58.29 2.84
CA ALA A 382 -8.12 56.95 2.90
C ALA A 382 -8.15 56.40 4.33
N ASP A 383 -7.03 56.46 5.04
CA ASP A 383 -6.90 55.98 6.40
C ASP A 383 -7.85 56.70 7.36
N LYS A 384 -7.94 58.02 7.23
CA LYS A 384 -8.85 58.83 8.04
C LYS A 384 -10.33 58.59 7.72
N LEU A 385 -10.68 58.44 6.44
CA LEU A 385 -12.04 58.10 6.03
C LEU A 385 -12.43 56.72 6.52
N LYS A 386 -11.51 55.76 6.49
CA LYS A 386 -11.71 54.41 7.03
C LYS A 386 -11.92 54.45 8.55
N ALA A 387 -11.10 55.17 9.27
CA ALA A 387 -11.22 55.33 10.72
C ALA A 387 -12.51 56.02 11.15
N GLY A 388 -13.05 56.93 10.29
CA GLY A 388 -14.32 57.63 10.52
C GLY A 388 -15.56 56.77 10.29
N CYS A 389 -15.43 55.56 9.73
CA CYS A 389 -16.57 54.65 9.54
C CYS A 389 -16.86 53.85 10.82
N ARG A 390 -18.14 53.80 11.19
CA ARG A 390 -18.67 52.95 12.29
C ARG A 390 -18.92 51.50 11.81
N GLU A 391 -19.29 50.61 12.71
CA GLU A 391 -19.69 49.23 12.36
C GLU A 391 -20.90 49.25 11.38
N GLY A 392 -20.78 48.52 10.27
CA GLY A 392 -21.78 48.55 9.19
C GLY A 392 -21.65 49.66 8.17
N GLU A 393 -20.72 50.59 8.37
CA GLU A 393 -20.34 51.61 7.39
C GLU A 393 -19.11 51.19 6.57
N SER A 394 -18.89 51.86 5.45
CA SER A 394 -17.78 51.49 4.57
C SER A 394 -17.27 52.71 3.79
N SER A 395 -15.97 52.67 3.46
CA SER A 395 -15.30 53.64 2.62
C SER A 395 -14.69 52.97 1.40
N TYR A 396 -14.72 53.69 0.28
CA TYR A 396 -14.25 53.21 -1.02
C TYR A 396 -13.48 54.29 -1.72
N ARG A 397 -12.54 53.89 -2.56
CA ARG A 397 -11.88 54.81 -3.47
C ARG A 397 -12.55 54.73 -4.84
N GLY A 398 -12.89 55.89 -5.38
CA GLY A 398 -13.36 56.06 -6.74
C GLY A 398 -12.22 56.26 -7.74
N ASN A 399 -12.50 57.07 -8.75
CA ASN A 399 -11.50 57.42 -9.76
C ASN A 399 -10.67 58.61 -9.25
N SER A 400 -9.37 58.54 -9.47
CA SER A 400 -8.41 59.63 -9.19
C SER A 400 -8.38 60.09 -7.71
N ASP A 401 -9.04 61.19 -7.39
CA ASP A 401 -9.07 61.89 -6.11
C ASP A 401 -10.43 61.83 -5.40
N MET A 402 -11.31 60.94 -5.86
CA MET A 402 -12.66 60.75 -5.33
C MET A 402 -12.75 59.57 -4.38
N PHE A 403 -13.47 59.71 -3.28
CA PHE A 403 -13.79 58.70 -2.31
C PHE A 403 -15.30 58.62 -2.09
N TYR A 404 -15.80 57.42 -1.80
CA TYR A 404 -17.22 57.19 -1.49
C TYR A 404 -17.32 56.61 -0.09
N LEU A 405 -18.27 57.14 0.71
CA LEU A 405 -18.62 56.63 2.02
C LEU A 405 -20.07 56.15 2.00
N MET A 406 -20.35 55.05 2.63
CA MET A 406 -21.69 54.55 2.94
C MET A 406 -21.89 54.61 4.45
N TRP A 407 -22.66 55.54 4.92
CA TRP A 407 -22.94 55.75 6.35
C TRP A 407 -24.40 55.43 6.66
N ARG A 408 -24.70 55.08 7.91
CA ARG A 408 -26.04 54.67 8.35
C ARG A 408 -26.47 55.37 9.64
N GLY A 409 -27.79 55.47 9.83
CA GLY A 409 -28.42 55.81 11.11
C GLY A 409 -28.21 57.24 11.58
N CYS A 410 -27.97 58.17 10.66
CA CYS A 410 -27.79 59.57 11.01
C CYS A 410 -28.96 60.41 10.49
N ASP A 411 -29.48 61.29 11.33
CA ASP A 411 -30.28 62.39 10.82
C ASP A 411 -29.38 63.35 10.04
N ARG A 412 -30.00 64.31 9.34
CA ARG A 412 -29.25 65.21 8.50
C ARG A 412 -28.29 66.10 9.32
N GLY A 413 -28.69 66.55 10.50
CA GLY A 413 -27.86 67.37 11.35
C GLY A 413 -26.67 66.66 11.95
N GLU A 414 -26.88 65.44 12.43
CA GLU A 414 -25.80 64.58 12.93
C GLU A 414 -24.82 64.18 11.80
N LEU A 415 -25.34 63.90 10.62
CA LEU A 415 -24.55 63.55 9.47
C LEU A 415 -23.61 64.70 9.03
N GLU A 416 -24.17 65.97 8.93
CA GLU A 416 -23.40 67.17 8.57
C GLU A 416 -22.32 67.44 9.63
N ARG A 417 -22.66 67.33 10.91
CA ARG A 417 -21.70 67.60 12.00
C ARG A 417 -20.58 66.56 11.96
N ARG A 418 -20.91 65.35 11.90
CA ARG A 418 -19.93 64.17 11.86
C ARG A 418 -19.03 64.27 10.63
N LEU A 419 -19.60 64.61 9.47
CA LEU A 419 -18.82 64.75 8.24
C LEU A 419 -17.86 65.90 8.34
N ARG A 420 -18.32 67.12 8.88
CA ARG A 420 -17.48 68.26 9.08
C ARG A 420 -16.32 67.91 10.03
N GLU A 421 -16.59 67.31 11.18
CA GLU A 421 -15.56 66.89 12.14
C GLU A 421 -14.52 65.98 11.48
N LEU A 422 -14.95 65.01 10.65
CA LEU A 422 -14.05 64.09 9.94
C LEU A 422 -13.18 64.87 8.92
N LEU A 423 -13.77 65.77 8.09
CA LEU A 423 -13.04 66.47 7.06
C LEU A 423 -12.08 67.50 7.66
N ASP A 424 -12.50 68.26 8.71
CA ASP A 424 -11.65 69.21 9.44
C ASP A 424 -10.47 68.49 10.09
N GLY A 425 -10.72 67.27 10.73
CA GLY A 425 -9.65 66.48 11.30
C GLY A 425 -8.66 65.95 10.26
N ILE A 426 -9.09 65.67 9.02
CA ILE A 426 -8.17 65.26 7.93
C ILE A 426 -7.32 66.47 7.54
N THR A 427 -7.95 67.68 7.40
CA THR A 427 -7.28 68.93 7.01
C THR A 427 -6.27 69.38 8.06
N GLU A 428 -6.61 69.28 9.35
CA GLU A 428 -5.70 69.60 10.46
C GLU A 428 -4.48 68.70 10.52
N VAL A 429 -4.67 67.37 10.38
CA VAL A 429 -3.56 66.41 10.37
C VAL A 429 -2.63 66.62 9.20
N TYR A 430 -3.17 66.97 8.03
CA TYR A 430 -2.38 67.29 6.87
C TYR A 430 -1.61 68.62 7.08
N ALA A 431 -2.26 69.68 7.58
CA ALA A 431 -1.63 70.99 7.83
C ALA A 431 -0.50 70.89 8.86
N HIS A 432 -0.71 70.11 9.93
CA HIS A 432 0.31 69.88 10.95
C HIS A 432 1.55 69.11 10.41
N LYS A 433 1.34 68.23 9.46
CA LYS A 433 2.41 67.38 8.90
C LYS A 433 3.17 68.10 7.75
N GLU A 434 2.49 68.86 6.92
CA GLU A 434 3.02 69.36 5.65
C GLU A 434 3.08 70.93 5.60
N GLY A 435 2.62 71.57 6.63
CA GLY A 435 2.64 73.08 6.71
C GLY A 435 1.73 73.82 5.72
N SER A 436 0.87 73.06 5.00
CA SER A 436 -0.07 73.62 4.00
C SER A 436 -1.47 73.06 4.21
N ARG A 437 -2.50 73.72 3.68
CA ARG A 437 -3.91 73.29 3.83
C ARG A 437 -4.35 72.37 2.68
N LEU A 438 -4.95 71.25 3.04
CA LEU A 438 -5.65 70.39 2.11
C LEU A 438 -7.13 70.82 2.00
N TYR A 439 -7.62 70.98 0.81
CA TYR A 439 -9.02 71.36 0.59
C TYR A 439 -9.82 70.10 0.16
N LEU A 440 -10.80 69.75 0.97
CA LEU A 440 -11.73 68.67 0.72
C LEU A 440 -13.11 69.24 0.40
N THR A 441 -13.79 68.63 -0.54
CA THR A 441 -15.20 68.88 -0.83
C THR A 441 -16.00 67.61 -0.69
N ALA A 442 -17.18 67.69 -0.10
CA ALA A 442 -18.06 66.55 0.05
C ALA A 442 -19.47 66.86 -0.46
N GLY A 443 -20.05 65.88 -1.15
CA GLY A 443 -21.46 65.82 -1.50
C GLY A 443 -22.16 64.75 -0.76
N VAL A 444 -23.29 65.01 -0.15
CA VAL A 444 -24.08 64.00 0.62
C VAL A 444 -25.38 63.70 -0.09
N TYR A 445 -25.69 62.42 -0.26
CA TYR A 445 -26.96 62.00 -0.79
C TYR A 445 -27.59 60.99 0.18
N ILE A 446 -28.76 61.35 0.72
CA ILE A 446 -29.56 60.46 1.57
C ILE A 446 -30.42 59.61 0.64
N VAL A 447 -30.17 58.31 0.66
CA VAL A 447 -30.84 57.35 -0.22
C VAL A 447 -32.28 57.18 0.20
N ARG A 448 -33.22 57.40 -0.74
CA ARG A 448 -34.65 57.20 -0.56
C ARG A 448 -35.10 55.94 -1.33
N LEU A 449 -36.07 55.23 -0.77
CA LEU A 449 -36.64 54.06 -1.44
C LEU A 449 -37.23 54.43 -2.82
N GLU A 450 -37.79 55.63 -2.92
CA GLU A 450 -38.38 56.16 -4.15
C GLU A 450 -37.39 56.29 -5.31
N ASP A 451 -36.11 56.44 -5.02
CA ASP A 451 -35.06 56.57 -6.02
C ASP A 451 -34.80 55.25 -6.82
N PHE A 452 -35.27 54.14 -6.28
CA PHE A 452 -35.06 52.82 -6.85
C PHE A 452 -36.35 52.18 -7.42
N VAL A 453 -37.52 52.63 -7.07
CA VAL A 453 -38.81 52.08 -7.53
C VAL A 453 -38.96 52.27 -9.06
N SER A 454 -38.54 53.38 -9.61
CA SER A 454 -38.58 53.65 -11.06
C SER A 454 -37.54 52.83 -11.87
N GLU A 455 -36.48 52.39 -11.26
CA GLU A 455 -35.47 51.55 -11.89
C GLU A 455 -35.78 50.05 -11.73
N GLU A 456 -36.54 49.66 -10.74
CA GLU A 456 -36.99 48.26 -10.59
C GLU A 456 -38.01 47.87 -11.67
N GLU A 457 -38.87 48.83 -12.10
CA GLU A 457 -39.74 48.64 -13.26
C GLU A 457 -38.96 48.57 -14.59
N LYS A 458 -37.94 49.42 -14.79
CA LYS A 458 -37.01 49.29 -15.92
C LYS A 458 -36.20 48.02 -15.90
N ARG A 459 -35.78 47.54 -14.71
CA ARG A 459 -35.07 46.28 -14.54
C ARG A 459 -35.93 45.05 -14.76
N LYS A 460 -37.21 45.08 -14.37
CA LYS A 460 -38.15 43.97 -14.74
C LYS A 460 -38.28 43.85 -16.24
N GLN A 461 -38.28 44.95 -16.96
CA GLN A 461 -38.26 44.94 -18.43
C GLN A 461 -36.89 44.51 -19.02
N GLU A 462 -35.77 44.94 -18.43
CA GLU A 462 -34.42 44.50 -18.83
C GLU A 462 -34.12 43.05 -18.47
N ILE A 463 -34.58 42.56 -17.32
CA ILE A 463 -34.46 41.16 -16.93
C ILE A 463 -35.35 40.30 -17.83
N ALA A 464 -36.54 40.76 -18.19
CA ALA A 464 -37.39 40.07 -19.15
C ALA A 464 -36.76 40.02 -20.57
N SER A 465 -36.05 41.09 -20.96
CA SER A 465 -35.32 41.10 -22.25
C SER A 465 -33.93 40.41 -22.16
N ALA A 466 -33.31 40.33 -20.97
CA ALA A 466 -32.01 39.63 -20.79
C ALA A 466 -32.15 38.14 -20.59
N VAL A 467 -33.32 37.62 -20.31
CA VAL A 467 -33.66 36.18 -20.43
C VAL A 467 -33.69 35.76 -21.88
N GLU A 468 -33.84 36.72 -22.80
CA GLU A 468 -33.76 36.46 -24.26
C GLU A 468 -32.38 36.72 -24.91
N GLY A 469 -31.36 37.15 -24.18
CA GLY A 469 -29.99 37.27 -24.69
C GLY A 469 -29.16 38.44 -24.12
N GLN A 470 -28.16 38.11 -23.37
CA GLN A 470 -26.97 38.88 -22.95
C GLN A 470 -27.16 40.03 -21.96
N LEU A 471 -26.61 39.82 -20.74
CA LEU A 471 -26.43 40.80 -19.67
C LEU A 471 -25.51 41.95 -20.10
N ASN A 472 -26.05 43.17 -20.21
CA ASN A 472 -25.26 44.39 -20.30
C ASN A 472 -25.11 45.02 -18.91
N ILE A 473 -23.90 44.93 -18.29
CA ILE A 473 -23.59 45.31 -16.90
C ILE A 473 -23.44 46.83 -16.72
N ASN A 474 -23.65 47.65 -17.77
CA ASN A 474 -23.31 49.05 -17.76
C ASN A 474 -24.43 50.04 -17.28
N ALA A 475 -25.54 49.54 -16.78
CA ALA A 475 -26.61 50.38 -16.24
C ALA A 475 -26.57 50.49 -14.72
N MET A 476 -25.64 51.23 -14.16
CA MET A 476 -25.72 51.70 -12.78
C MET A 476 -25.94 53.22 -12.73
N PRO A 477 -26.74 53.73 -11.76
CA PRO A 477 -27.15 55.14 -11.67
C PRO A 477 -26.07 56.07 -11.11
N SER A 478 -24.82 55.97 -11.58
CA SER A 478 -23.76 56.85 -11.10
C SER A 478 -23.72 58.24 -11.79
N ALA A 479 -24.23 58.34 -13.01
CA ALA A 479 -24.12 59.57 -13.78
C ALA A 479 -25.39 60.43 -13.78
N SER A 480 -26.57 59.85 -13.62
CA SER A 480 -27.83 60.62 -13.63
C SER A 480 -28.16 61.27 -12.27
N LEU A 481 -27.80 60.63 -11.19
CA LEU A 481 -27.98 61.19 -9.85
C LEU A 481 -27.03 62.35 -9.56
N MET A 482 -25.80 62.33 -10.05
CA MET A 482 -24.86 63.48 -9.89
C MET A 482 -25.23 64.72 -10.71
N ARG A 483 -25.92 64.60 -11.85
CA ARG A 483 -26.36 65.82 -12.64
C ARG A 483 -27.48 66.54 -12.02
N ARG A 484 -28.27 66.02 -11.11
CA ARG A 484 -29.33 66.73 -10.38
C ARG A 484 -28.79 67.58 -9.23
N TRP A 485 -27.56 67.31 -8.76
CA TRP A 485 -26.95 68.10 -7.65
C TRP A 485 -26.13 69.31 -8.06
N SER A 486 -25.74 69.36 -9.32
CA SER A 486 -25.00 70.56 -9.82
C SER A 486 -25.91 71.80 -10.14
N ARG A 487 -27.23 71.68 -9.95
CA ARG A 487 -28.20 72.72 -10.25
C ARG A 487 -29.07 73.20 -9.06
N ARG A 488 -28.67 72.91 -7.82
CA ARG A 488 -29.29 73.59 -6.64
C ARG A 488 -28.22 73.99 -5.65
#